data_c6264b6f32bf753e148b062caffa96bb
#
_entry.id   c6264b6f32bf753e148b062caffa96bb
#
_cell.length_a   1.000
_cell.length_b   1.000
_cell.length_c   1.000
_cell.angle_alpha   90.00
_cell.angle_beta   90.00
_cell.angle_gamma   90.00
#
_symmetry.space_group_name_H-M   'P 1'
#
loop_
_entity.id
_entity.type
_entity.pdbx_description
1 polymer ?
#
loop_
_entity_poly.entity_id
_entity_poly.type
_entity_poly.pdbx_seq_one_letter_code
_entity_poly.pdbx_strand_id
1 'polypeptide(L)'
;MAYGDVKVLVVAPHPDDEALGAGIWLHRHRKEDLHILHVTDGSPRDLVEAHARGLTSRRAYAALRRKEFLCSLPLLAVPPSHCFRLSIVDKETYLHLPAVVGKISALIAKLQPDRVFAPTYEGGHPDHDSAALAVSVARRRGASFEHIEFPLYRAGKGGAMVTHSFLPNALKRGNANDEEVVILSAGERKRKKRILDCHVSQSEMLSHFELDGEPLRHAPEYDFTKPPHPGRLLYETWNWGISGEQWRERAAAVL
;
A
#
# COMPACT_ATOMS: atom_id res chain seq x y z
N MET A 1 -14.61 23.74 2.65
CA MET A 1 -15.33 22.95 3.67
C MET A 1 -14.39 22.79 4.85
N ALA A 2 -14.87 22.96 6.09
CA ALA A 2 -14.08 22.59 7.25
C ALA A 2 -13.99 21.05 7.28
N TYR A 3 -12.76 20.52 7.36
CA TYR A 3 -12.53 19.09 7.57
C TYR A 3 -12.84 18.75 9.04
N GLY A 4 -13.20 17.48 9.30
CA GLY A 4 -13.37 16.97 10.66
C GLY A 4 -12.03 16.96 11.42
N ASP A 5 -12.11 16.81 12.73
CA ASP A 5 -10.93 16.88 13.63
C ASP A 5 -9.97 15.69 13.45
N VAL A 6 -10.40 14.59 12.84
CA VAL A 6 -9.58 13.37 12.64
C VAL A 6 -8.76 13.50 11.36
N LYS A 7 -7.45 13.34 11.48
CA LYS A 7 -6.51 13.36 10.36
C LYS A 7 -6.03 11.96 10.03
N VAL A 8 -6.08 11.62 8.76
CA VAL A 8 -5.75 10.29 8.24
C VAL A 8 -4.67 10.38 7.19
N LEU A 9 -3.66 9.52 7.27
CA LEU A 9 -2.64 9.33 6.23
C LEU A 9 -2.70 7.90 5.70
N VAL A 10 -2.89 7.73 4.40
CA VAL A 10 -2.70 6.45 3.71
C VAL A 10 -1.31 6.44 3.07
N VAL A 11 -0.45 5.52 3.49
CA VAL A 11 0.85 5.25 2.88
C VAL A 11 0.67 4.13 1.87
N ALA A 12 0.53 4.49 0.61
CA ALA A 12 0.35 3.59 -0.51
C ALA A 12 1.68 3.42 -1.27
N PRO A 13 2.19 2.20 -1.43
CA PRO A 13 3.40 1.96 -2.22
C PRO A 13 3.27 2.44 -3.67
N HIS A 14 2.15 2.14 -4.33
CA HIS A 14 1.89 2.48 -5.74
C HIS A 14 0.61 3.30 -5.90
N PRO A 15 0.47 4.04 -7.03
CA PRO A 15 -0.78 4.74 -7.38
C PRO A 15 -1.87 3.74 -7.77
N ASP A 16 -2.67 3.27 -6.83
CA ASP A 16 -3.84 2.37 -6.87
C ASP A 16 -4.02 1.60 -5.56
N ASP A 17 -2.96 1.40 -4.77
CA ASP A 17 -3.02 0.63 -3.52
C ASP A 17 -3.99 1.26 -2.51
N GLU A 18 -4.05 2.60 -2.43
CA GLU A 18 -5.03 3.31 -1.57
C GLU A 18 -6.47 3.07 -2.04
N ALA A 19 -6.64 3.03 -3.36
CA ALA A 19 -7.94 2.78 -3.97
C ALA A 19 -8.38 1.34 -3.72
N LEU A 20 -7.43 0.40 -3.79
CA LEU A 20 -7.66 -1.02 -3.60
C LEU A 20 -7.88 -1.38 -2.13
N GLY A 21 -6.98 -0.93 -1.23
CA GLY A 21 -7.00 -1.30 0.19
C GLY A 21 -8.03 -0.55 1.03
N ALA A 22 -8.31 0.73 0.73
CA ALA A 22 -9.13 1.59 1.60
C ALA A 22 -10.03 2.59 0.83
N GLY A 23 -10.30 2.38 -0.45
CA GLY A 23 -10.99 3.36 -1.29
C GLY A 23 -12.41 3.70 -0.84
N ILE A 24 -13.20 2.73 -0.39
CA ILE A 24 -14.55 2.96 0.14
C ILE A 24 -14.49 3.45 1.58
N TRP A 25 -13.54 2.95 2.37
CA TRP A 25 -13.31 3.49 3.70
C TRP A 25 -13.04 5.00 3.64
N LEU A 26 -12.12 5.45 2.77
CA LEU A 26 -11.83 6.88 2.54
C LEU A 26 -13.09 7.64 2.13
N HIS A 27 -13.88 7.11 1.20
CA HIS A 27 -15.11 7.76 0.77
C HIS A 27 -16.15 7.88 1.89
N ARG A 28 -16.28 6.89 2.76
CA ARG A 28 -17.16 6.96 3.94
C ARG A 28 -16.72 8.06 4.90
N HIS A 29 -15.40 8.24 5.05
CA HIS A 29 -14.76 9.20 5.96
C HIS A 29 -14.39 10.53 5.29
N ARG A 30 -15.03 10.87 4.16
CA ARG A 30 -14.75 12.07 3.34
C ARG A 30 -14.87 13.42 4.03
N LYS A 31 -15.34 13.45 5.27
CA LYS A 31 -15.39 14.65 6.10
C LYS A 31 -14.14 14.83 6.97
N GLU A 32 -13.34 13.80 7.10
CA GLU A 32 -12.06 13.82 7.81
C GLU A 32 -10.96 14.49 6.95
N ASP A 33 -9.84 14.84 7.58
CA ASP A 33 -8.68 15.41 6.91
C ASP A 33 -7.84 14.29 6.29
N LEU A 34 -8.20 13.88 5.08
CA LEU A 34 -7.64 12.72 4.39
C LEU A 34 -6.39 13.08 3.59
N HIS A 35 -5.31 12.34 3.78
CA HIS A 35 -4.04 12.48 3.06
C HIS A 35 -3.59 11.15 2.46
N ILE A 36 -2.91 11.21 1.31
CA ILE A 36 -2.33 10.04 0.63
C ILE A 36 -0.85 10.31 0.35
N LEU A 37 0.00 9.35 0.64
CA LEU A 37 1.40 9.33 0.25
C LEU A 37 1.67 8.16 -0.69
N HIS A 38 2.12 8.43 -1.92
CA HIS A 38 2.71 7.41 -2.79
C HIS A 38 4.22 7.31 -2.56
N VAL A 39 4.70 6.11 -2.26
CA VAL A 39 6.12 5.84 -2.03
C VAL A 39 6.87 5.77 -3.35
N THR A 40 6.32 5.04 -4.33
CA THR A 40 6.90 4.91 -5.67
C THR A 40 6.09 5.70 -6.70
N ASP A 41 6.61 5.78 -7.91
CA ASP A 41 5.88 6.34 -9.05
C ASP A 41 5.13 5.26 -9.86
N GLY A 42 5.17 3.99 -9.38
CA GLY A 42 4.52 2.84 -9.99
C GLY A 42 5.07 2.48 -11.37
N SER A 43 6.32 2.82 -11.66
CA SER A 43 6.93 2.59 -12.97
C SER A 43 8.28 1.87 -12.80
N PRO A 44 8.35 0.54 -13.05
CA PRO A 44 9.56 -0.23 -12.93
C PRO A 44 10.55 0.04 -14.08
N ARG A 45 11.82 -0.37 -13.90
CA ARG A 45 12.87 -0.15 -14.92
C ARG A 45 12.78 -1.07 -16.12
N ASP A 46 12.15 -2.23 -15.98
CA ASP A 46 12.09 -3.23 -17.05
C ASP A 46 11.25 -2.81 -18.25
N LEU A 47 10.46 -1.74 -18.13
CA LEU A 47 9.57 -1.17 -19.16
C LEU A 47 8.50 -2.14 -19.70
N VAL A 48 8.33 -3.33 -19.12
CA VAL A 48 7.37 -4.33 -19.62
C VAL A 48 5.96 -3.75 -19.66
N GLU A 49 5.51 -3.17 -18.57
CA GLU A 49 4.18 -2.55 -18.49
C GLU A 49 4.06 -1.27 -19.36
N ALA A 50 5.15 -0.48 -19.43
CA ALA A 50 5.19 0.70 -20.30
C ALA A 50 5.00 0.30 -21.78
N HIS A 51 5.76 -0.70 -22.25
CA HIS A 51 5.66 -1.20 -23.63
C HIS A 51 4.27 -1.81 -23.90
N ALA A 52 3.68 -2.53 -22.96
CA ALA A 52 2.32 -3.06 -23.10
C ALA A 52 1.27 -1.97 -23.29
N ARG A 53 1.57 -0.72 -22.88
CA ARG A 53 0.72 0.48 -23.07
C ARG A 53 1.19 1.38 -24.23
N GLY A 54 2.11 0.88 -25.08
CA GLY A 54 2.65 1.63 -26.22
C GLY A 54 3.58 2.79 -25.83
N LEU A 55 4.10 2.80 -24.58
CA LEU A 55 4.99 3.83 -24.06
C LEU A 55 6.44 3.33 -24.11
N THR A 56 7.37 4.23 -24.44
CA THR A 56 8.79 3.89 -24.66
C THR A 56 9.70 4.31 -23.51
N SER A 57 9.15 4.87 -22.44
CA SER A 57 9.95 5.32 -21.31
C SER A 57 9.22 5.18 -19.96
N ARG A 58 10.00 4.90 -18.92
CA ARG A 58 9.53 4.88 -17.53
C ARG A 58 8.84 6.19 -17.14
N ARG A 59 9.40 7.35 -17.55
CA ARG A 59 8.82 8.67 -17.26
C ARG A 59 7.42 8.84 -17.84
N ALA A 60 7.21 8.37 -19.07
CA ALA A 60 5.88 8.42 -19.71
C ALA A 60 4.88 7.53 -18.96
N TYR A 61 5.32 6.34 -18.55
CA TYR A 61 4.46 5.42 -17.79
C TYR A 61 4.14 5.95 -16.38
N ALA A 62 5.10 6.49 -15.64
CA ALA A 62 4.87 7.14 -14.37
C ALA A 62 3.89 8.35 -14.49
N ALA A 63 3.98 9.11 -15.60
CA ALA A 63 3.05 10.19 -15.87
C ALA A 63 1.63 9.67 -16.16
N LEU A 64 1.48 8.55 -16.88
CA LEU A 64 0.20 7.87 -17.09
C LEU A 64 -0.40 7.44 -15.74
N ARG A 65 0.33 6.70 -14.92
CA ARG A 65 -0.13 6.25 -13.58
C ARG A 65 -0.53 7.42 -12.68
N ARG A 66 0.23 8.51 -12.74
CA ARG A 66 -0.13 9.74 -12.02
C ARG A 66 -1.45 10.34 -12.53
N LYS A 67 -1.70 10.37 -13.84
CA LYS A 67 -2.96 10.85 -14.43
C LYS A 67 -4.13 9.99 -13.98
N GLU A 68 -3.97 8.67 -13.97
CA GLU A 68 -4.96 7.70 -13.52
C GLU A 68 -5.32 7.92 -12.05
N PHE A 69 -4.32 8.07 -11.19
CA PHE A 69 -4.54 8.43 -9.79
C PHE A 69 -5.31 9.75 -9.63
N LEU A 70 -4.94 10.79 -10.36
CA LEU A 70 -5.66 12.07 -10.29
C LEU A 70 -7.13 11.94 -10.75
N CYS A 71 -7.42 11.00 -11.67
CA CYS A 71 -8.79 10.67 -12.08
C CYS A 71 -9.59 10.04 -10.93
N SER A 72 -8.98 9.22 -10.08
CA SER A 72 -9.66 8.53 -8.96
C SER A 72 -9.97 9.45 -7.76
N LEU A 73 -9.19 10.53 -7.55
CA LEU A 73 -9.29 11.41 -6.38
C LEU A 73 -10.70 11.97 -6.09
N PRO A 74 -11.47 12.46 -7.08
CA PRO A 74 -12.83 12.91 -6.81
C PRO A 74 -13.76 11.82 -6.28
N LEU A 75 -13.50 10.57 -6.67
CA LEU A 75 -14.27 9.40 -6.22
C LEU A 75 -13.86 8.96 -4.81
N LEU A 76 -12.58 9.13 -4.46
CA LEU A 76 -12.01 8.92 -3.13
C LEU A 76 -12.37 10.07 -2.17
N ALA A 77 -12.77 11.22 -2.70
CA ALA A 77 -13.02 12.47 -1.97
C ALA A 77 -11.77 13.03 -1.26
N VAL A 78 -10.59 12.85 -1.86
CA VAL A 78 -9.32 13.39 -1.38
C VAL A 78 -8.88 14.54 -2.30
N PRO A 79 -8.56 15.74 -1.80
CA PRO A 79 -8.11 16.83 -2.64
C PRO A 79 -6.67 16.60 -3.11
N PRO A 80 -6.31 17.01 -4.35
CA PRO A 80 -4.96 16.85 -4.88
C PRO A 80 -3.86 17.51 -4.03
N SER A 81 -4.19 18.56 -3.28
CA SER A 81 -3.26 19.25 -2.36
C SER A 81 -2.86 18.40 -1.13
N HIS A 82 -3.64 17.36 -0.80
CA HIS A 82 -3.37 16.42 0.29
C HIS A 82 -2.64 15.16 -0.17
N CYS A 83 -2.15 15.14 -1.41
CA CYS A 83 -1.45 14.00 -1.99
C CYS A 83 0.05 14.27 -2.07
N PHE A 84 0.84 13.43 -1.41
CA PHE A 84 2.30 13.45 -1.36
C PHE A 84 2.90 12.33 -2.20
N ARG A 85 4.18 12.46 -2.55
CA ARG A 85 4.91 11.41 -3.29
C ARG A 85 6.40 11.46 -2.97
N LEU A 86 7.03 10.29 -2.86
CA LEU A 86 8.48 10.19 -2.77
C LEU A 86 9.11 9.94 -4.14
N SER A 87 8.34 9.45 -5.10
CA SER A 87 8.76 9.18 -6.50
C SER A 87 9.96 8.24 -6.61
N ILE A 88 10.02 7.24 -5.75
CA ILE A 88 11.00 6.15 -5.88
C ILE A 88 10.59 5.27 -7.06
N VAL A 89 11.55 4.66 -7.71
CA VAL A 89 11.29 3.70 -8.79
C VAL A 89 10.58 2.48 -8.22
N ASP A 90 9.55 2.03 -8.90
CA ASP A 90 8.81 0.81 -8.55
C ASP A 90 9.75 -0.40 -8.50
N LYS A 91 9.54 -1.28 -7.50
CA LYS A 91 10.39 -2.42 -7.13
C LYS A 91 11.75 -2.05 -6.53
N GLU A 92 12.03 -0.77 -6.24
CA GLU A 92 13.34 -0.32 -5.73
C GLU A 92 13.29 0.32 -4.33
N THR A 93 12.15 0.36 -3.67
CA THR A 93 12.04 0.97 -2.32
C THR A 93 13.02 0.36 -1.32
N TYR A 94 13.26 -0.95 -1.41
CA TYR A 94 14.20 -1.67 -0.56
C TYR A 94 15.66 -1.22 -0.71
N LEU A 95 16.04 -0.63 -1.86
CA LEU A 95 17.36 -0.03 -2.08
C LEU A 95 17.55 1.29 -1.32
N HIS A 96 16.46 1.90 -0.89
CA HIS A 96 16.41 3.24 -0.32
C HIS A 96 15.78 3.29 1.08
N LEU A 97 15.71 2.16 1.80
CA LEU A 97 15.00 2.04 3.09
C LEU A 97 15.34 3.14 4.10
N PRO A 98 16.60 3.52 4.36
CA PRO A 98 16.89 4.61 5.30
C PRO A 98 16.24 5.93 4.89
N ALA A 99 16.26 6.27 3.61
CA ALA A 99 15.66 7.50 3.10
C ALA A 99 14.11 7.43 3.12
N VAL A 100 13.54 6.28 2.80
CA VAL A 100 12.09 6.03 2.84
C VAL A 100 11.58 6.16 4.26
N VAL A 101 12.19 5.46 5.21
CA VAL A 101 11.86 5.54 6.64
C VAL A 101 11.96 6.99 7.14
N GLY A 102 13.05 7.69 6.81
CA GLY A 102 13.24 9.08 7.21
C GLY A 102 12.17 10.01 6.66
N LYS A 103 11.83 9.90 5.36
CA LYS A 103 10.82 10.75 4.72
C LYS A 103 9.40 10.45 5.20
N ILE A 104 9.04 9.19 5.41
CA ILE A 104 7.73 8.81 5.96
C ILE A 104 7.62 9.30 7.40
N SER A 105 8.63 9.08 8.24
CA SER A 105 8.65 9.57 9.62
C SER A 105 8.53 11.10 9.69
N ALA A 106 9.23 11.82 8.82
CA ALA A 106 9.16 13.28 8.74
C ALA A 106 7.77 13.77 8.31
N LEU A 107 7.12 13.09 7.38
CA LEU A 107 5.76 13.43 6.96
C LEU A 107 4.75 13.15 8.08
N ILE A 108 4.85 12.02 8.78
CA ILE A 108 4.03 11.69 9.94
C ILE A 108 4.22 12.74 11.03
N ALA A 109 5.46 13.11 11.35
CA ALA A 109 5.75 14.15 12.35
C ALA A 109 5.20 15.53 11.95
N LYS A 110 5.20 15.87 10.66
CA LYS A 110 4.64 17.13 10.13
C LYS A 110 3.11 17.13 10.17
N LEU A 111 2.47 16.05 9.72
CA LEU A 111 1.01 15.95 9.64
C LEU A 111 0.38 15.67 11.00
N GLN A 112 1.06 14.93 11.87
CA GLN A 112 0.51 14.40 13.13
C GLN A 112 -0.85 13.72 12.91
N PRO A 113 -0.91 12.67 12.08
CA PRO A 113 -2.16 11.99 11.81
C PRO A 113 -2.63 11.20 13.03
N ASP A 114 -3.96 11.14 13.24
CA ASP A 114 -4.58 10.27 14.24
C ASP A 114 -4.53 8.81 13.81
N ARG A 115 -4.63 8.56 12.48
CA ARG A 115 -4.61 7.24 11.86
C ARG A 115 -3.66 7.18 10.69
N VAL A 116 -2.88 6.11 10.61
CA VAL A 116 -2.02 5.79 9.45
C VAL A 116 -2.40 4.43 8.91
N PHE A 117 -2.78 4.40 7.65
CA PHE A 117 -3.04 3.17 6.89
C PHE A 117 -1.80 2.79 6.09
N ALA A 118 -1.45 1.51 6.07
CA ALA A 118 -0.35 0.96 5.28
C ALA A 118 -0.67 -0.48 4.83
N PRO A 119 -0.02 -1.02 3.79
CA PRO A 119 -0.16 -2.43 3.47
C PRO A 119 0.41 -3.32 4.58
N THR A 120 -0.03 -4.58 4.61
CA THR A 120 0.53 -5.61 5.49
C THR A 120 1.96 -5.98 5.10
N TYR A 121 2.74 -6.48 6.07
CA TYR A 121 3.98 -7.22 5.79
C TYR A 121 3.63 -8.65 5.40
N GLU A 122 3.57 -8.94 4.10
CA GLU A 122 3.04 -10.20 3.60
C GLU A 122 3.87 -10.87 2.48
N GLY A 123 4.96 -10.27 2.02
CA GLY A 123 5.86 -10.87 1.02
C GLY A 123 5.28 -10.93 -0.39
N GLY A 124 4.30 -10.08 -0.69
CA GLY A 124 3.71 -9.95 -2.02
C GLY A 124 4.56 -9.09 -2.95
N HIS A 125 4.90 -7.89 -2.48
CA HIS A 125 5.70 -6.90 -3.20
C HIS A 125 6.76 -6.29 -2.27
N PRO A 126 8.01 -6.11 -2.71
CA PRO A 126 9.06 -5.56 -1.84
C PRO A 126 8.78 -4.11 -1.40
N ASP A 127 8.05 -3.34 -2.20
CA ASP A 127 7.67 -1.97 -1.86
C ASP A 127 6.54 -1.93 -0.83
N HIS A 128 5.60 -2.91 -0.85
CA HIS A 128 4.57 -3.08 0.18
C HIS A 128 5.23 -3.38 1.53
N ASP A 129 6.12 -4.37 1.56
CA ASP A 129 6.86 -4.74 2.76
C ASP A 129 7.69 -3.55 3.30
N SER A 130 8.26 -2.74 2.39
CA SER A 130 9.04 -1.54 2.75
C SER A 130 8.17 -0.41 3.33
N ALA A 131 6.96 -0.22 2.84
CA ALA A 131 6.02 0.76 3.38
C ALA A 131 5.52 0.32 4.78
N ALA A 132 5.16 -0.96 4.94
CA ALA A 132 4.80 -1.55 6.23
C ALA A 132 5.92 -1.37 7.27
N LEU A 133 7.17 -1.66 6.89
CA LEU A 133 8.35 -1.44 7.72
C LEU A 133 8.49 0.03 8.13
N ALA A 134 8.39 0.96 7.16
CA ALA A 134 8.64 2.38 7.42
C ALA A 134 7.62 2.99 8.37
N VAL A 135 6.34 2.63 8.26
CA VAL A 135 5.28 3.07 9.18
C VAL A 135 5.49 2.44 10.57
N SER A 136 5.82 1.15 10.64
CA SER A 136 6.11 0.47 11.90
C SER A 136 7.32 1.08 12.62
N VAL A 137 8.38 1.45 11.89
CA VAL A 137 9.56 2.12 12.46
C VAL A 137 9.20 3.51 12.99
N ALA A 138 8.39 4.29 12.27
CA ALA A 138 7.94 5.60 12.74
C ALA A 138 7.19 5.48 14.09
N ARG A 139 6.30 4.49 14.22
CA ARG A 139 5.57 4.21 15.46
C ARG A 139 6.51 3.79 16.59
N ARG A 140 7.46 2.88 16.35
CA ARG A 140 8.46 2.44 17.34
C ARG A 140 9.37 3.58 17.82
N ARG A 141 9.61 4.58 16.98
CA ARG A 141 10.39 5.79 17.31
C ARG A 141 9.59 6.87 18.05
N GLY A 142 8.37 6.54 18.48
CA GLY A 142 7.55 7.38 19.36
C GLY A 142 6.48 8.21 18.65
N ALA A 143 6.24 8.03 17.35
CA ALA A 143 5.07 8.64 16.70
C ALA A 143 3.78 7.99 17.23
N SER A 144 2.82 8.83 17.65
CA SER A 144 1.55 8.37 18.22
C SER A 144 0.45 8.45 17.15
N PHE A 145 -0.06 7.31 16.72
CA PHE A 145 -1.18 7.17 15.80
C PHE A 145 -1.76 5.75 15.87
N GLU A 146 -2.99 5.60 15.49
CA GLU A 146 -3.61 4.32 15.24
C GLU A 146 -3.07 3.74 13.93
N HIS A 147 -2.34 2.62 14.00
CA HIS A 147 -1.77 1.98 12.81
C HIS A 147 -2.74 0.91 12.30
N ILE A 148 -3.35 1.17 11.17
CA ILE A 148 -4.27 0.27 10.48
C ILE A 148 -3.57 -0.30 9.24
N GLU A 149 -3.75 -1.59 8.98
CA GLU A 149 -3.20 -2.21 7.79
C GLU A 149 -4.28 -2.88 6.94
N PHE A 150 -4.01 -2.95 5.64
CA PHE A 150 -4.82 -3.64 4.65
C PHE A 150 -3.97 -4.64 3.86
N PRO A 151 -4.48 -5.87 3.63
CA PRO A 151 -3.79 -6.85 2.81
C PRO A 151 -4.04 -6.56 1.33
N LEU A 152 -3.01 -6.76 0.52
CA LEU A 152 -3.12 -6.62 -0.93
C LEU A 152 -2.99 -7.98 -1.61
N TYR A 153 -1.78 -8.52 -1.70
CA TYR A 153 -1.58 -9.83 -2.30
C TYR A 153 -0.27 -10.49 -1.83
N ARG A 154 -0.24 -11.81 -1.82
CA ARG A 154 0.90 -12.63 -1.39
C ARG A 154 0.92 -13.97 -2.07
N ALA A 155 2.01 -14.72 -1.87
CA ALA A 155 2.05 -16.12 -2.26
C ALA A 155 1.14 -16.95 -1.36
N GLY A 156 0.30 -17.74 -1.99
CA GLY A 156 -0.48 -18.79 -1.36
C GLY A 156 0.15 -20.18 -1.54
N LYS A 157 -0.60 -21.20 -1.21
CA LYS A 157 -0.18 -22.59 -1.37
C LYS A 157 0.12 -22.88 -2.86
N GLY A 158 1.30 -23.49 -3.12
CA GLY A 158 1.71 -23.78 -4.50
C GLY A 158 2.15 -22.55 -5.32
N GLY A 159 2.35 -21.38 -4.72
CA GLY A 159 2.78 -20.17 -5.41
C GLY A 159 1.65 -19.39 -6.10
N ALA A 160 0.40 -19.81 -5.95
CA ALA A 160 -0.74 -19.03 -6.43
C ALA A 160 -0.84 -17.68 -5.71
N MET A 161 -1.28 -16.64 -6.41
CA MET A 161 -1.55 -15.36 -5.77
C MET A 161 -2.83 -15.42 -4.94
N VAL A 162 -2.75 -14.94 -3.71
CA VAL A 162 -3.88 -14.74 -2.79
C VAL A 162 -4.03 -13.25 -2.55
N THR A 163 -5.23 -12.74 -2.72
CA THR A 163 -5.56 -11.31 -2.59
C THR A 163 -6.49 -11.04 -1.41
N HIS A 164 -6.49 -9.79 -0.92
CA HIS A 164 -7.43 -9.25 0.08
C HIS A 164 -7.65 -10.14 1.32
N SER A 165 -6.60 -10.83 1.76
CA SER A 165 -6.70 -11.79 2.85
C SER A 165 -5.48 -11.71 3.74
N PHE A 166 -5.67 -11.47 5.02
CA PHE A 166 -4.59 -11.48 6.00
C PHE A 166 -3.92 -12.84 6.11
N LEU A 167 -2.63 -12.84 6.44
CA LEU A 167 -1.93 -14.06 6.79
C LEU A 167 -2.58 -14.71 8.01
N PRO A 168 -2.82 -16.03 8.00
CA PRO A 168 -3.27 -16.75 9.18
C PRO A 168 -2.28 -16.56 10.33
N ASN A 169 -2.75 -16.47 11.51
CA ASN A 169 -2.19 -16.20 12.85
C ASN A 169 -0.70 -16.48 13.18
N ALA A 170 0.15 -16.93 12.26
CA ALA A 170 1.51 -17.40 12.54
C ALA A 170 2.48 -16.31 13.08
N LEU A 171 2.14 -15.02 12.94
CA LEU A 171 2.99 -13.90 13.41
C LEU A 171 2.28 -12.98 14.43
N LYS A 172 1.12 -13.38 14.95
CA LYS A 172 0.36 -12.56 15.88
C LYS A 172 0.96 -12.60 17.30
N ARG A 173 1.66 -11.55 17.67
CA ARG A 173 1.70 -11.08 19.06
C ARG A 173 0.62 -10.00 19.19
N GLY A 174 -0.63 -10.40 19.47
CA GLY A 174 -1.80 -9.52 19.61
C GLY A 174 -3.09 -10.29 19.49
N ASN A 175 -4.22 -9.72 19.90
CA ASN A 175 -5.53 -10.36 19.83
C ASN A 175 -5.94 -10.59 18.38
N ALA A 176 -6.25 -11.84 18.06
CA ALA A 176 -6.64 -12.28 16.70
C ALA A 176 -8.00 -11.74 16.22
N ASN A 177 -8.71 -10.96 17.05
CA ASN A 177 -10.11 -10.56 16.84
C ASN A 177 -10.30 -9.14 16.25
N ASP A 178 -9.22 -8.47 15.84
CA ASP A 178 -9.30 -7.08 15.37
C ASP A 178 -9.39 -6.96 13.84
N GLU A 179 -9.68 -8.07 13.14
CA GLU A 179 -9.91 -8.04 11.69
C GLU A 179 -11.35 -7.57 11.44
N GLU A 180 -11.47 -6.42 10.79
CA GLU A 180 -12.74 -5.87 10.31
C GLU A 180 -12.78 -5.93 8.79
N VAL A 181 -13.87 -6.38 8.23
CA VAL A 181 -14.13 -6.26 6.80
C VAL A 181 -15.18 -5.17 6.59
N VAL A 182 -14.80 -4.09 5.95
CA VAL A 182 -15.72 -3.06 5.50
C VAL A 182 -16.56 -3.63 4.37
N ILE A 183 -17.70 -4.24 4.71
CA ILE A 183 -18.63 -4.82 3.73
C ILE A 183 -19.21 -3.70 2.85
N LEU A 184 -19.14 -3.90 1.54
CA LEU A 184 -19.59 -2.93 0.56
C LEU A 184 -21.03 -3.21 0.10
N SER A 185 -21.90 -2.20 0.21
CA SER A 185 -23.21 -2.20 -0.43
C SER A 185 -23.09 -2.27 -1.97
N ALA A 186 -24.17 -2.60 -2.65
CA ALA A 186 -24.18 -2.62 -4.13
C ALA A 186 -23.79 -1.28 -4.75
N GLY A 187 -24.16 -0.16 -4.12
CA GLY A 187 -23.77 1.19 -4.57
C GLY A 187 -22.28 1.44 -4.38
N GLU A 188 -21.71 0.97 -3.27
CA GLU A 188 -20.29 1.12 -2.96
C GLU A 188 -19.42 0.21 -3.83
N ARG A 189 -19.85 -1.02 -4.14
CA ARG A 189 -19.17 -1.87 -5.13
C ARG A 189 -19.09 -1.19 -6.50
N LYS A 190 -20.19 -0.56 -6.95
CA LYS A 190 -20.17 0.23 -8.19
C LYS A 190 -19.19 1.41 -8.09
N ARG A 191 -19.12 2.08 -6.95
CA ARG A 191 -18.15 3.16 -6.71
C ARG A 191 -16.73 2.63 -6.70
N LYS A 192 -16.46 1.55 -5.97
CA LYS A 192 -15.15 0.88 -5.92
C LYS A 192 -14.67 0.53 -7.33
N LYS A 193 -15.53 -0.10 -8.12
CA LYS A 193 -15.22 -0.40 -9.52
C LYS A 193 -14.86 0.86 -10.31
N ARG A 194 -15.63 1.95 -10.19
CA ARG A 194 -15.32 3.21 -10.88
C ARG A 194 -14.01 3.83 -10.43
N ILE A 195 -13.63 3.70 -9.15
CA ILE A 195 -12.33 4.14 -8.65
C ILE A 195 -11.22 3.35 -9.33
N LEU A 196 -11.33 2.01 -9.33
CA LEU A 196 -10.35 1.13 -9.94
C LEU A 196 -10.30 1.25 -11.47
N ASP A 197 -11.43 1.51 -12.14
CA ASP A 197 -11.50 1.76 -13.59
C ASP A 197 -10.73 3.04 -14.02
N CYS A 198 -10.38 3.94 -13.10
CA CYS A 198 -9.46 5.05 -13.37
C CYS A 198 -8.03 4.55 -13.63
N HIS A 199 -7.64 3.43 -13.06
CA HIS A 199 -6.29 2.85 -13.14
C HIS A 199 -6.17 1.84 -14.31
N VAL A 200 -6.47 2.32 -15.52
CA VAL A 200 -6.53 1.49 -16.73
C VAL A 200 -5.24 0.75 -17.01
N SER A 201 -4.10 1.35 -16.71
CA SER A 201 -2.79 0.71 -16.88
C SER A 201 -2.60 -0.54 -16.00
N GLN A 202 -3.36 -0.65 -14.92
CA GLN A 202 -3.30 -1.75 -13.95
C GLN A 202 -4.52 -2.69 -14.01
N SER A 203 -5.39 -2.53 -15.00
CA SER A 203 -6.66 -3.26 -15.10
C SER A 203 -6.51 -4.78 -14.99
N GLU A 204 -5.44 -5.36 -15.53
CA GLU A 204 -5.16 -6.80 -15.45
C GLU A 204 -4.90 -7.22 -14.00
N MET A 205 -3.96 -6.57 -13.30
CA MET A 205 -3.67 -6.86 -11.90
C MET A 205 -4.90 -6.64 -11.03
N LEU A 206 -5.60 -5.52 -11.19
CA LEU A 206 -6.77 -5.16 -10.40
C LEU A 206 -7.95 -6.12 -10.61
N SER A 207 -8.02 -6.83 -11.75
CA SER A 207 -9.06 -7.81 -12.02
C SER A 207 -9.02 -9.06 -11.12
N HIS A 208 -7.89 -9.31 -10.47
CA HIS A 208 -7.74 -10.43 -9.53
C HIS A 208 -8.34 -10.18 -8.15
N PHE A 209 -8.85 -8.97 -7.89
CA PHE A 209 -9.38 -8.59 -6.58
C PHE A 209 -10.90 -8.60 -6.55
N GLU A 210 -11.46 -9.23 -5.53
CA GLU A 210 -12.89 -9.16 -5.26
C GLU A 210 -13.26 -7.77 -4.72
N LEU A 211 -14.46 -7.30 -5.05
CA LEU A 211 -14.91 -5.94 -4.70
C LEU A 211 -16.00 -5.94 -3.61
N ASP A 212 -16.13 -7.01 -2.85
CA ASP A 212 -17.19 -7.16 -1.86
C ASP A 212 -16.87 -6.53 -0.50
N GLY A 213 -15.58 -6.29 -0.23
CA GLY A 213 -15.15 -5.72 1.03
C GLY A 213 -13.74 -5.14 0.98
N GLU A 214 -13.41 -4.38 2.01
CA GLU A 214 -12.06 -3.90 2.32
C GLU A 214 -11.66 -4.44 3.69
N PRO A 215 -10.81 -5.48 3.75
CA PRO A 215 -10.34 -6.02 5.03
C PRO A 215 -9.31 -5.07 5.65
N LEU A 216 -9.55 -4.71 6.91
CA LEU A 216 -8.72 -3.82 7.71
C LEU A 216 -8.46 -4.46 9.07
N ARG A 217 -7.32 -4.14 9.69
CA ARG A 217 -7.07 -4.46 11.10
C ARG A 217 -6.02 -3.53 11.69
N HIS A 218 -5.93 -3.51 13.01
CA HIS A 218 -4.77 -2.92 13.68
C HIS A 218 -3.50 -3.69 13.33
N ALA A 219 -2.45 -2.96 12.94
CA ALA A 219 -1.17 -3.56 12.58
C ALA A 219 -0.53 -4.23 13.81
N PRO A 220 -0.19 -5.51 13.73
CA PRO A 220 0.54 -6.20 14.79
C PRO A 220 1.98 -5.71 14.87
N GLU A 221 2.68 -6.11 15.91
CA GLU A 221 4.13 -5.93 15.98
C GLU A 221 4.83 -6.99 15.14
N TYR A 222 5.35 -6.57 13.99
CA TYR A 222 6.11 -7.43 13.10
C TYR A 222 7.57 -7.54 13.51
N ASP A 223 8.12 -8.75 13.38
CA ASP A 223 9.56 -9.00 13.36
C ASP A 223 10.04 -9.02 11.90
N PHE A 224 10.44 -7.85 11.39
CA PHE A 224 10.89 -7.72 10.00
C PHE A 224 12.24 -8.41 9.71
N THR A 225 12.88 -8.99 10.71
CA THR A 225 14.07 -9.86 10.49
C THR A 225 13.69 -11.28 10.11
N LYS A 226 12.41 -11.64 10.23
CA LYS A 226 11.84 -12.94 9.87
C LYS A 226 10.98 -12.86 8.63
N PRO A 227 10.86 -13.94 7.84
CA PRO A 227 9.94 -13.94 6.71
C PRO A 227 8.48 -13.78 7.19
N PRO A 228 7.61 -13.10 6.40
CA PRO A 228 6.20 -12.92 6.78
C PRO A 228 5.42 -14.25 6.83
N HIS A 229 5.83 -15.22 6.05
CA HIS A 229 5.26 -16.57 6.02
C HIS A 229 6.32 -17.60 5.57
N PRO A 230 6.14 -18.90 5.85
CA PRO A 230 7.03 -19.93 5.32
C PRO A 230 6.89 -20.08 3.79
N GLY A 231 7.95 -20.55 3.14
CA GLY A 231 8.01 -20.76 1.69
C GLY A 231 8.49 -19.55 0.92
N ARG A 232 8.42 -19.65 -0.41
CA ARG A 232 8.85 -18.57 -1.31
C ARG A 232 7.87 -17.41 -1.25
N LEU A 233 8.40 -16.20 -1.23
CA LEU A 233 7.61 -14.98 -1.33
C LEU A 233 7.16 -14.77 -2.80
N LEU A 234 6.11 -13.99 -3.01
CA LEU A 234 5.54 -13.85 -4.36
C LEU A 234 6.52 -13.18 -5.32
N TYR A 235 7.19 -12.12 -4.89
CA TYR A 235 8.21 -11.43 -5.69
C TYR A 235 9.44 -12.30 -6.01
N GLU A 236 9.74 -13.33 -5.20
CA GLU A 236 10.74 -14.35 -5.52
C GLU A 236 10.22 -15.31 -6.60
N THR A 237 8.93 -15.70 -6.49
CA THR A 237 8.27 -16.56 -7.48
C THR A 237 8.20 -15.90 -8.84
N TRP A 238 7.97 -14.59 -8.88
CA TRP A 238 7.93 -13.79 -10.10
C TRP A 238 9.30 -13.29 -10.58
N ASN A 239 10.39 -13.69 -9.91
CA ASN A 239 11.75 -13.37 -10.29
C ASN A 239 12.02 -11.86 -10.44
N TRP A 240 11.57 -11.05 -9.49
CA TRP A 240 11.77 -9.59 -9.53
C TRP A 240 13.18 -9.13 -9.12
N GLY A 241 14.15 -10.05 -9.08
CA GLY A 241 15.55 -9.72 -8.83
C GLY A 241 15.92 -9.44 -7.37
N ILE A 242 15.02 -9.75 -6.43
CA ILE A 242 15.22 -9.61 -4.99
C ILE A 242 14.73 -10.86 -4.26
N SER A 243 15.47 -11.34 -3.27
CA SER A 243 15.00 -12.37 -2.33
C SER A 243 14.49 -11.74 -1.04
N GLY A 244 13.62 -12.49 -0.32
CA GLY A 244 13.18 -12.08 1.00
C GLY A 244 14.31 -11.95 2.01
N GLU A 245 15.38 -12.75 1.86
CA GLU A 245 16.57 -12.63 2.69
C GLU A 245 17.29 -11.30 2.47
N GLN A 246 17.56 -10.96 1.20
CA GLN A 246 18.19 -9.69 0.83
C GLN A 246 17.37 -8.48 1.28
N TRP A 247 16.03 -8.58 1.20
CA TRP A 247 15.15 -7.52 1.71
C TRP A 247 15.30 -7.38 3.22
N ARG A 248 15.27 -8.50 3.98
CA ARG A 248 15.38 -8.49 5.46
C ARG A 248 16.75 -8.01 5.95
N GLU A 249 17.83 -8.34 5.25
CA GLU A 249 19.16 -7.79 5.55
C GLU A 249 19.18 -6.26 5.52
N ARG A 250 18.53 -5.67 4.50
CA ARG A 250 18.39 -4.21 4.40
C ARG A 250 17.43 -3.63 5.42
N ALA A 251 16.35 -4.35 5.72
CA ALA A 251 15.40 -3.95 6.75
C ALA A 251 16.05 -3.87 8.15
N ALA A 252 16.92 -4.83 8.48
CA ALA A 252 17.65 -4.85 9.74
C ALA A 252 18.51 -3.58 9.98
N ALA A 253 18.97 -2.92 8.92
CA ALA A 253 19.76 -1.70 9.03
C ALA A 253 18.96 -0.45 9.45
N VAL A 254 17.63 -0.50 9.48
CA VAL A 254 16.76 0.63 9.82
C VAL A 254 15.89 0.38 11.06
N LEU A 255 15.89 -0.84 11.59
CA LEU A 255 15.19 -1.22 12.81
C LEU A 255 15.90 -0.71 14.05
#